data_d49b4fc1f011473768a4e1748add66c7
#
_entry.id   d49b4fc1f011473768a4e1748add66c7
#
_cell.length_a   1.000
_cell.length_b   1.000
_cell.length_c   1.000
_cell.angle_alpha   90.00
_cell.angle_beta   90.00
_cell.angle_gamma   90.00
#
_symmetry.space_group_name_H-M   'P 1'
#
loop_
_entity.id
_entity.type
_entity.pdbx_description
1 polymer ?
#
loop_
_entity_poly.entity_id
_entity_poly.type
_entity_poly.pdbx_seq_one_letter_code
_entity_poly.pdbx_strand_id
1 'polypeptide(L)'
;MWNKTAFPMGNVNKKADCLRMVCLCCFDESFFSFQGHCDKINKTRLFGENERILQAAKKGTVTDMELQIQVAQAAKKIMEIQNNVSKVIVGKEAVFRKLMAAFLAGGNVLLEDMPGTGKTKLARALAASIDAEFGRIQFTPDLLPSDVTGLNIYRQDQGVFEFTAGPVFCNILLADEINRATPRTQSGLLECMEERQVTVDGVSRRMKAPFFLIATQNPVETAGTYPLPEAQIDRFAMQLSMGYPTMEEELAIIDRYKSDDPLAQLEPVCTCEDILQLQELCRRIYVSDSVKKYLVQIIQATREHDGLAMGVNPRGTLSYLHCVQAYAMIQGREYVTPDDVKELCVPVLGHRIISYRAGQSGSTKEILQEILEQIPAPTEEWTR
;
A
#
# COMPACT_ATOMS: atom_id res chain seq x y z
N MET A 1 49.78 -1.67 45.33
CA MET A 1 50.16 -2.86 44.54
C MET A 1 49.03 -3.22 43.61
N TRP A 2 49.06 -2.75 42.39
CA TRP A 2 48.16 -3.21 41.33
C TRP A 2 48.98 -3.46 40.08
N ASN A 3 48.86 -4.68 39.58
CA ASN A 3 49.68 -5.26 38.54
C ASN A 3 49.25 -4.73 37.16
N LYS A 4 50.20 -4.28 36.36
CA LYS A 4 50.06 -3.94 34.95
C LYS A 4 50.05 -5.24 34.14
N THR A 5 48.94 -5.56 33.49
CA THR A 5 48.93 -6.49 32.35
C THR A 5 48.46 -5.76 31.10
N ALA A 6 49.35 -5.69 30.13
CA ALA A 6 49.15 -5.12 28.82
C ALA A 6 48.24 -6.04 27.99
N PHE A 7 47.21 -5.45 27.32
CA PHE A 7 46.44 -6.10 26.28
C PHE A 7 47.01 -5.77 24.90
N PRO A 8 47.07 -6.74 23.96
CA PRO A 8 47.56 -6.48 22.61
C PRO A 8 46.51 -5.78 21.75
N MET A 9 46.96 -4.78 21.03
CA MET A 9 46.17 -4.01 20.05
C MET A 9 45.92 -4.86 18.79
N GLY A 10 44.71 -5.39 18.66
CA GLY A 10 44.16 -5.88 17.40
C GLY A 10 43.15 -4.88 16.83
N ASN A 11 43.15 -4.71 15.51
CA ASN A 11 42.35 -3.75 14.76
C ASN A 11 40.88 -3.69 15.22
N VAL A 12 40.48 -2.61 15.92
CA VAL A 12 39.12 -2.34 16.37
C VAL A 12 38.63 -1.06 15.71
N ASN A 13 37.43 -1.13 15.22
CA ASN A 13 36.73 -0.13 14.43
C ASN A 13 36.53 1.16 15.25
N LYS A 14 37.32 2.21 14.96
CA LYS A 14 37.42 3.46 15.74
C LYS A 14 36.10 4.24 15.93
N LYS A 15 35.02 3.90 15.28
CA LYS A 15 33.72 4.57 15.43
C LYS A 15 32.84 3.97 16.54
N ALA A 16 32.91 2.68 16.80
CA ALA A 16 32.09 2.03 17.84
C ALA A 16 32.61 2.30 19.27
N ASP A 17 33.92 2.41 19.44
CA ASP A 17 34.52 2.68 20.76
C ASP A 17 34.36 4.14 21.21
N CYS A 18 34.26 5.10 20.28
CA CYS A 18 33.95 6.49 20.64
C CYS A 18 32.54 6.66 21.22
N LEU A 19 31.54 5.91 20.73
CA LEU A 19 30.15 5.95 21.21
C LEU A 19 30.02 5.35 22.63
N ARG A 20 30.74 4.27 22.92
CA ARG A 20 30.76 3.67 24.26
C ARG A 20 31.47 4.54 25.30
N MET A 21 32.51 5.28 24.91
CA MET A 21 33.25 6.16 25.79
C MET A 21 32.48 7.45 26.16
N VAL A 22 31.64 7.96 25.24
CA VAL A 22 30.76 9.13 25.47
C VAL A 22 29.63 8.80 26.44
N CYS A 23 29.06 7.58 26.37
CA CYS A 23 28.00 7.15 27.31
C CYS A 23 28.50 6.95 28.76
N LEU A 24 29.77 6.57 28.96
CA LEU A 24 30.34 6.36 30.30
C LEU A 24 30.75 7.66 30.97
N CYS A 25 31.05 8.72 30.24
CA CYS A 25 31.47 10.02 30.80
C CYS A 25 30.29 10.91 31.26
N CYS A 26 29.06 10.58 30.96
CA CYS A 26 27.89 11.39 31.35
C CYS A 26 27.26 10.98 32.70
N PHE A 27 27.81 9.98 33.42
CA PHE A 27 27.19 9.45 34.65
C PHE A 27 28.09 9.50 35.90
N ASP A 28 29.25 10.17 35.87
CA ASP A 28 30.08 10.25 37.06
C ASP A 28 30.69 11.66 37.23
N GLU A 29 30.14 12.43 38.20
CA GLU A 29 30.61 13.77 38.58
C GLU A 29 31.98 13.77 39.37
N SER A 30 32.64 12.63 39.50
CA SER A 30 33.83 12.46 40.35
C SER A 30 35.17 12.51 39.62
N PHE A 31 35.23 12.86 38.33
CA PHE A 31 36.48 12.84 37.54
C PHE A 31 37.05 14.23 37.23
N PHE A 32 37.05 15.15 38.22
CA PHE A 32 37.82 16.41 38.16
C PHE A 32 39.10 16.33 39.02
N SER A 33 40.07 15.55 38.59
CA SER A 33 41.44 15.67 39.11
C SER A 33 42.43 14.90 38.22
N PHE A 34 42.69 15.38 37.04
CA PHE A 34 43.94 15.07 36.32
C PHE A 34 44.30 16.26 35.42
N GLN A 35 44.99 17.23 36.06
CA GLN A 35 45.63 18.36 35.39
C GLN A 35 47.08 17.97 35.10
N GLY A 36 47.46 17.87 33.85
CA GLY A 36 48.84 17.71 33.45
C GLY A 36 49.02 17.09 32.05
N HIS A 37 49.41 17.94 31.11
CA HIS A 37 49.94 17.59 29.77
C HIS A 37 48.96 17.10 28.72
N CYS A 38 48.23 18.02 28.13
CA CYS A 38 47.83 17.96 26.69
C CYS A 38 47.62 19.40 26.16
N ASP A 39 48.70 20.06 25.85
CA ASP A 39 48.69 21.32 25.12
C ASP A 39 48.52 21.05 23.63
N LYS A 40 47.61 21.84 23.03
CA LYS A 40 47.40 22.03 21.58
C LYS A 40 46.58 21.00 20.81
N ILE A 41 45.37 20.63 21.30
CA ILE A 41 44.29 20.24 20.45
C ILE A 41 43.15 21.23 20.68
N ASN A 42 42.68 21.83 19.58
CA ASN A 42 41.72 22.94 19.57
C ASN A 42 40.37 22.48 20.20
N LYS A 43 40.26 22.60 21.54
CA LYS A 43 39.11 22.14 22.34
C LYS A 43 37.78 22.70 21.84
N THR A 44 37.79 23.91 21.28
CA THR A 44 36.59 24.58 20.77
C THR A 44 36.00 23.88 19.52
N ARG A 45 36.81 23.22 18.70
CA ARG A 45 36.35 22.53 17.50
C ARG A 45 35.76 21.16 17.83
N LEU A 46 36.36 20.45 18.78
CA LEU A 46 35.83 19.14 19.24
C LEU A 46 34.56 19.26 20.07
N PHE A 47 34.42 20.33 20.88
CA PHE A 47 33.16 20.58 21.60
C PHE A 47 32.00 20.93 20.65
N GLY A 48 32.24 21.78 19.65
CA GLY A 48 31.21 22.15 18.68
C GLY A 48 30.78 21.01 17.77
N GLU A 49 31.66 20.06 17.39
CA GLU A 49 31.31 18.85 16.64
C GLU A 49 30.53 17.84 17.51
N ASN A 50 30.93 17.65 18.77
CA ASN A 50 30.23 16.77 19.69
C ASN A 50 28.85 17.32 20.07
N GLU A 51 28.66 18.63 20.26
CA GLU A 51 27.30 19.20 20.43
C GLU A 51 26.42 19.04 19.19
N ARG A 52 27.00 19.21 17.99
CA ARG A 52 26.24 18.97 16.74
C ARG A 52 25.85 17.50 16.57
N ILE A 53 26.74 16.57 16.91
CA ILE A 53 26.46 15.13 16.88
C ILE A 53 25.40 14.77 17.93
N LEU A 54 25.49 15.33 19.14
CA LEU A 54 24.49 15.10 20.20
C LEU A 54 23.15 15.73 19.88
N GLN A 55 23.11 16.91 19.24
CA GLN A 55 21.89 17.54 18.78
C GLN A 55 21.29 16.80 17.58
N ALA A 56 22.10 16.26 16.67
CA ALA A 56 21.66 15.43 15.57
C ALA A 56 21.11 14.07 16.07
N ALA A 57 21.79 13.44 17.03
CA ALA A 57 21.33 12.22 17.67
C ALA A 57 20.01 12.44 18.46
N LYS A 58 19.91 13.54 19.21
CA LYS A 58 18.66 13.91 19.91
C LYS A 58 17.54 14.23 18.93
N LYS A 59 17.81 14.92 17.81
CA LYS A 59 16.81 15.15 16.75
C LYS A 59 16.40 13.84 16.07
N GLY A 60 17.33 12.92 15.79
CA GLY A 60 17.02 11.61 15.23
C GLY A 60 16.11 10.78 16.12
N THR A 61 16.44 10.67 17.41
CA THR A 61 15.64 9.91 18.38
C THR A 61 14.24 10.51 18.63
N VAL A 62 14.10 11.84 18.58
CA VAL A 62 12.80 12.51 18.72
C VAL A 62 11.94 12.29 17.48
N THR A 63 12.51 12.37 16.27
CA THR A 63 11.78 12.11 15.02
C THR A 63 11.36 10.66 14.89
N ASP A 64 12.18 9.70 15.32
CA ASP A 64 11.86 8.27 15.32
C ASP A 64 10.70 7.97 16.30
N MET A 65 10.75 8.50 17.50
CA MET A 65 9.68 8.33 18.51
C MET A 65 8.37 8.96 18.04
N GLU A 66 8.43 10.12 17.38
CA GLU A 66 7.24 10.77 16.81
C GLU A 66 6.63 9.94 15.70
N LEU A 67 7.44 9.35 14.82
CA LEU A 67 6.98 8.45 13.77
C LEU A 67 6.31 7.19 14.35
N GLN A 68 6.89 6.59 15.39
CA GLN A 68 6.29 5.44 16.09
C GLN A 68 4.90 5.74 16.62
N ILE A 69 4.75 6.90 17.28
CA ILE A 69 3.44 7.33 17.80
C ILE A 69 2.44 7.53 16.66
N GLN A 70 2.85 8.19 15.57
CA GLN A 70 1.99 8.41 14.40
C GLN A 70 1.58 7.08 13.76
N VAL A 71 2.49 6.12 13.61
CA VAL A 71 2.20 4.79 13.04
C VAL A 71 1.25 3.99 13.96
N ALA A 72 1.45 4.04 15.28
CA ALA A 72 0.55 3.37 16.21
C ALA A 72 -0.88 3.96 16.16
N GLN A 73 -1.00 5.29 16.06
CA GLN A 73 -2.29 5.97 15.89
C GLN A 73 -2.93 5.62 14.54
N ALA A 74 -2.14 5.57 13.46
CA ALA A 74 -2.59 5.16 12.14
C ALA A 74 -3.12 3.73 12.13
N ALA A 75 -2.38 2.79 12.71
CA ALA A 75 -2.79 1.39 12.83
C ALA A 75 -4.10 1.23 13.60
N LYS A 76 -4.26 1.99 14.71
CA LYS A 76 -5.51 2.02 15.48
C LYS A 76 -6.68 2.52 14.62
N LYS A 77 -6.51 3.62 13.90
CA LYS A 77 -7.54 4.18 13.02
C LYS A 77 -7.92 3.20 11.90
N ILE A 78 -6.94 2.54 11.29
CA ILE A 78 -7.18 1.51 10.26
C ILE A 78 -7.94 0.31 10.86
N MET A 79 -7.61 -0.08 12.08
CA MET A 79 -8.35 -1.14 12.79
C MET A 79 -9.80 -0.73 13.08
N GLU A 80 -10.07 0.52 13.42
CA GLU A 80 -11.42 1.06 13.58
C GLU A 80 -12.22 0.97 12.28
N ILE A 81 -11.60 1.32 11.13
CA ILE A 81 -12.21 1.15 9.80
C ILE A 81 -12.47 -0.34 9.52
N GLN A 82 -11.48 -1.21 9.76
CA GLN A 82 -11.64 -2.66 9.58
C GLN A 82 -12.79 -3.21 10.41
N ASN A 83 -12.86 -2.86 11.69
CA ASN A 83 -13.93 -3.29 12.60
C ASN A 83 -15.30 -2.79 12.13
N ASN A 84 -15.37 -1.57 11.60
CA ASN A 84 -16.60 -1.01 11.08
C ASN A 84 -17.07 -1.77 9.83
N VAL A 85 -16.17 -2.03 8.87
CA VAL A 85 -16.44 -2.82 7.67
C VAL A 85 -16.81 -4.26 8.03
N SER A 86 -16.19 -4.86 9.06
CA SER A 86 -16.47 -6.22 9.53
C SER A 86 -17.87 -6.38 10.14
N LYS A 87 -18.58 -5.28 10.46
CA LYS A 87 -20.00 -5.34 10.79
C LYS A 87 -20.87 -5.75 9.59
N VAL A 88 -20.42 -5.47 8.38
CA VAL A 88 -21.11 -5.77 7.10
C VAL A 88 -20.54 -7.02 6.44
N ILE A 89 -19.22 -7.13 6.38
CA ILE A 89 -18.49 -8.21 5.70
C ILE A 89 -17.94 -9.18 6.73
N VAL A 90 -18.21 -10.48 6.55
CA VAL A 90 -17.78 -11.54 7.47
C VAL A 90 -16.56 -12.27 6.90
N GLY A 91 -15.53 -12.51 7.72
CA GLY A 91 -14.43 -13.43 7.44
C GLY A 91 -13.45 -13.00 6.34
N LYS A 92 -13.44 -11.72 5.97
CA LYS A 92 -12.58 -11.20 4.89
C LYS A 92 -11.55 -10.19 5.36
N GLU A 93 -11.13 -10.28 6.63
CA GLU A 93 -10.19 -9.33 7.26
C GLU A 93 -8.83 -9.33 6.56
N ALA A 94 -8.34 -10.48 6.11
CA ALA A 94 -7.07 -10.58 5.40
C ALA A 94 -7.13 -9.90 4.03
N VAL A 95 -8.23 -10.09 3.28
CA VAL A 95 -8.47 -9.42 2.00
C VAL A 95 -8.64 -7.93 2.21
N PHE A 96 -9.38 -7.52 3.24
CA PHE A 96 -9.58 -6.12 3.59
C PHE A 96 -8.25 -5.41 3.90
N ARG A 97 -7.34 -6.03 4.66
CA ARG A 97 -6.01 -5.45 4.94
C ARG A 97 -5.19 -5.23 3.66
N LYS A 98 -5.23 -6.19 2.71
CA LYS A 98 -4.57 -6.04 1.39
C LYS A 98 -5.21 -4.94 0.56
N LEU A 99 -6.54 -4.86 0.53
CA LEU A 99 -7.29 -3.79 -0.13
C LEU A 99 -6.94 -2.42 0.47
N MET A 100 -6.90 -2.31 1.80
CA MET A 100 -6.47 -1.09 2.49
C MET A 100 -5.01 -0.75 2.18
N ALA A 101 -4.11 -1.73 2.10
CA ALA A 101 -2.72 -1.49 1.72
C ALA A 101 -2.61 -0.90 0.30
N ALA A 102 -3.38 -1.39 -0.66
CA ALA A 102 -3.46 -0.81 -2.00
C ALA A 102 -4.01 0.62 -1.98
N PHE A 103 -5.08 0.88 -1.21
CA PHE A 103 -5.69 2.21 -1.08
C PHE A 103 -4.73 3.22 -0.45
N LEU A 104 -4.07 2.84 0.64
CA LEU A 104 -3.09 3.68 1.34
C LEU A 104 -1.80 3.89 0.55
N ALA A 105 -1.43 2.94 -0.32
CA ALA A 105 -0.36 3.12 -1.31
C ALA A 105 -0.73 4.09 -2.43
N GLY A 106 -1.97 4.58 -2.49
CA GLY A 106 -2.49 5.43 -3.56
C GLY A 106 -2.82 4.66 -4.85
N GLY A 107 -2.88 3.34 -4.78
CA GLY A 107 -3.20 2.46 -5.91
C GLY A 107 -4.69 2.14 -6.04
N ASN A 108 -5.04 1.30 -7.01
CA ASN A 108 -6.39 0.80 -7.26
C ASN A 108 -6.38 -0.73 -7.27
N VAL A 109 -7.53 -1.37 -7.11
CA VAL A 109 -7.64 -2.83 -6.94
C VAL A 109 -8.53 -3.45 -8.02
N LEU A 110 -8.09 -4.58 -8.56
CA LEU A 110 -8.90 -5.47 -9.38
C LEU A 110 -9.37 -6.65 -8.51
N LEU A 111 -10.67 -6.83 -8.34
CA LEU A 111 -11.27 -7.99 -7.69
C LEU A 111 -11.69 -9.02 -8.73
N GLU A 112 -11.08 -10.18 -8.70
CA GLU A 112 -11.39 -11.28 -9.60
C GLU A 112 -12.12 -12.39 -8.84
N ASP A 113 -13.43 -12.40 -8.96
CA ASP A 113 -14.29 -13.31 -8.21
C ASP A 113 -15.60 -13.59 -8.96
N MET A 114 -16.22 -14.69 -8.57
CA MET A 114 -17.60 -15.02 -8.95
C MET A 114 -18.57 -13.92 -8.48
N PRO A 115 -19.72 -13.75 -9.17
CA PRO A 115 -20.78 -12.86 -8.70
C PRO A 115 -21.33 -13.29 -7.34
N GLY A 116 -21.82 -12.32 -6.55
CA GLY A 116 -22.47 -12.62 -5.27
C GLY A 116 -21.52 -12.71 -4.05
N THR A 117 -20.20 -12.56 -4.18
CA THR A 117 -19.24 -12.65 -3.07
C THR A 117 -19.20 -11.42 -2.15
N GLY A 118 -20.07 -10.41 -2.35
CA GLY A 118 -20.17 -9.25 -1.45
C GLY A 118 -19.31 -8.05 -1.85
N LYS A 119 -18.72 -8.02 -3.06
CA LYS A 119 -17.84 -6.91 -3.54
C LYS A 119 -18.49 -5.54 -3.41
N THR A 120 -19.75 -5.40 -3.81
CA THR A 120 -20.50 -4.13 -3.70
C THR A 120 -20.69 -3.71 -2.25
N LYS A 121 -21.00 -4.66 -1.34
CA LYS A 121 -21.16 -4.36 0.09
C LYS A 121 -19.83 -3.95 0.71
N LEU A 122 -18.72 -4.58 0.32
CA LEU A 122 -17.37 -4.21 0.78
C LEU A 122 -17.03 -2.76 0.40
N ALA A 123 -17.21 -2.40 -0.88
CA ALA A 123 -16.92 -1.05 -1.35
C ALA A 123 -17.81 0.01 -0.69
N ARG A 124 -19.11 -0.28 -0.50
CA ARG A 124 -20.04 0.62 0.22
C ARG A 124 -19.69 0.75 1.69
N ALA A 125 -19.37 -0.36 2.36
CA ALA A 125 -19.00 -0.34 3.78
C ALA A 125 -17.69 0.44 4.00
N LEU A 126 -16.71 0.32 3.10
CA LEU A 126 -15.49 1.13 3.13
C LEU A 126 -15.83 2.62 2.97
N ALA A 127 -16.63 2.99 1.96
CA ALA A 127 -17.00 4.39 1.71
C ALA A 127 -17.74 5.00 2.91
N ALA A 128 -18.73 4.28 3.46
CA ALA A 128 -19.47 4.73 4.64
C ALA A 128 -18.56 4.86 5.88
N SER A 129 -17.54 4.00 6.03
CA SER A 129 -16.62 4.04 7.17
C SER A 129 -15.67 5.25 7.16
N ILE A 130 -15.41 5.86 5.99
CA ILE A 130 -14.47 6.98 5.82
C ILE A 130 -15.16 8.28 5.36
N ASP A 131 -16.47 8.38 5.52
CA ASP A 131 -17.28 9.52 5.07
C ASP A 131 -16.99 9.92 3.62
N ALA A 132 -16.90 8.93 2.73
CA ALA A 132 -16.53 9.11 1.33
C ALA A 132 -17.75 8.99 0.42
N GLU A 133 -17.76 9.79 -0.64
CA GLU A 133 -18.74 9.66 -1.70
C GLU A 133 -18.51 8.36 -2.48
N PHE A 134 -19.56 7.53 -2.56
CA PHE A 134 -19.56 6.25 -3.26
C PHE A 134 -20.22 6.36 -4.64
N GLY A 135 -19.51 5.93 -5.68
CA GLY A 135 -20.02 5.74 -7.02
C GLY A 135 -20.02 4.26 -7.42
N ARG A 136 -21.01 3.85 -8.22
CA ARG A 136 -21.02 2.52 -8.84
C ARG A 136 -21.34 2.64 -10.31
N ILE A 137 -20.59 1.94 -11.13
CA ILE A 137 -20.85 1.76 -12.55
C ILE A 137 -20.98 0.26 -12.82
N GLN A 138 -22.11 -0.17 -13.35
CA GLN A 138 -22.26 -1.52 -13.91
C GLN A 138 -21.87 -1.46 -15.38
N PHE A 139 -20.81 -2.13 -15.77
CA PHE A 139 -20.35 -2.13 -17.15
C PHE A 139 -21.19 -3.07 -18.01
N THR A 140 -21.58 -2.59 -19.19
CA THR A 140 -22.35 -3.29 -20.21
C THR A 140 -21.78 -2.97 -21.59
N PRO A 141 -22.02 -3.79 -22.61
CA PRO A 141 -21.46 -3.55 -23.95
C PRO A 141 -21.88 -2.24 -24.63
N ASP A 142 -23.03 -1.69 -24.23
CA ASP A 142 -23.60 -0.45 -24.74
C ASP A 142 -23.16 0.82 -23.98
N LEU A 143 -22.46 0.65 -22.84
CA LEU A 143 -21.98 1.78 -22.03
C LEU A 143 -20.94 2.62 -22.81
N LEU A 144 -21.18 3.94 -22.89
CA LEU A 144 -20.29 4.88 -23.55
C LEU A 144 -19.26 5.46 -22.57
N PRO A 145 -18.09 5.92 -23.04
CA PRO A 145 -17.13 6.63 -22.19
C PRO A 145 -17.74 7.87 -21.50
N SER A 146 -18.63 8.59 -22.18
CA SER A 146 -19.34 9.76 -21.63
C SER A 146 -20.25 9.42 -20.45
N ASP A 147 -20.78 8.18 -20.38
CA ASP A 147 -21.62 7.74 -19.27
C ASP A 147 -20.77 7.53 -17.99
N VAL A 148 -19.49 7.27 -18.18
CA VAL A 148 -18.49 7.12 -17.12
C VAL A 148 -17.94 8.48 -16.67
N THR A 149 -17.51 9.31 -17.63
CA THR A 149 -16.75 10.55 -17.38
C THR A 149 -17.64 11.79 -17.29
N GLY A 150 -18.88 11.74 -17.76
CA GLY A 150 -19.74 12.89 -17.93
C GLY A 150 -19.60 13.55 -19.30
N LEU A 151 -20.46 14.50 -19.56
CA LEU A 151 -20.56 15.20 -20.85
C LEU A 151 -21.09 16.63 -20.66
N ASN A 152 -20.86 17.49 -21.68
CA ASN A 152 -21.45 18.81 -21.73
C ASN A 152 -22.85 18.70 -22.35
N ILE A 153 -23.88 19.18 -21.63
CA ILE A 153 -25.29 19.23 -22.10
C ILE A 153 -25.63 20.68 -22.45
N TYR A 154 -26.21 20.89 -23.60
CA TYR A 154 -26.69 22.23 -23.99
C TYR A 154 -27.99 22.57 -23.24
N ARG A 155 -27.97 23.60 -22.43
CA ARG A 155 -29.12 24.16 -21.72
C ARG A 155 -29.81 25.16 -22.61
N GLN A 156 -30.93 24.80 -23.21
CA GLN A 156 -31.68 25.69 -24.10
C GLN A 156 -32.21 26.95 -23.43
N ASP A 157 -32.57 26.84 -22.15
CA ASP A 157 -33.08 27.94 -21.32
C ASP A 157 -32.04 29.06 -21.06
N GLN A 158 -30.75 28.68 -21.03
CA GLN A 158 -29.65 29.60 -20.74
C GLN A 158 -28.74 29.86 -21.94
N GLY A 159 -28.87 29.07 -23.02
CA GLY A 159 -28.04 29.16 -24.20
C GLY A 159 -26.56 28.76 -24.01
N VAL A 160 -26.28 27.96 -22.98
CA VAL A 160 -24.92 27.54 -22.60
C VAL A 160 -24.75 26.03 -22.54
N PHE A 161 -23.51 25.57 -22.72
CA PHE A 161 -23.15 24.19 -22.40
C PHE A 161 -22.80 24.08 -20.92
N GLU A 162 -23.46 23.15 -20.23
CA GLU A 162 -23.21 22.85 -18.82
C GLU A 162 -22.64 21.44 -18.70
N PHE A 163 -21.53 21.30 -17.94
CA PHE A 163 -20.94 19.98 -17.68
C PHE A 163 -21.75 19.20 -16.65
N THR A 164 -22.23 18.03 -17.05
CA THR A 164 -22.84 17.06 -16.15
C THR A 164 -21.79 16.00 -15.80
N ALA A 165 -21.41 15.95 -14.52
CA ALA A 165 -20.39 15.05 -14.02
C ALA A 165 -20.85 13.59 -14.10
N GLY A 166 -19.99 12.72 -14.57
CA GLY A 166 -20.21 11.28 -14.55
C GLY A 166 -19.89 10.65 -13.17
N PRO A 167 -20.22 9.36 -12.98
CA PRO A 167 -20.05 8.65 -11.72
C PRO A 167 -18.59 8.54 -11.26
N VAL A 168 -17.61 8.80 -12.11
CA VAL A 168 -16.19 8.81 -11.71
C VAL A 168 -15.84 9.96 -10.73
N PHE A 169 -16.67 11.00 -10.65
CA PHE A 169 -16.44 12.12 -9.74
C PHE A 169 -16.88 11.82 -8.30
N CYS A 170 -16.40 10.72 -7.76
CA CYS A 170 -16.58 10.26 -6.37
C CYS A 170 -15.23 9.94 -5.73
N ASN A 171 -15.24 9.55 -4.44
CA ASN A 171 -14.04 9.13 -3.73
C ASN A 171 -13.78 7.62 -3.88
N ILE A 172 -14.81 6.80 -3.72
CA ILE A 172 -14.76 5.35 -3.87
C ILE A 172 -15.63 4.95 -5.05
N LEU A 173 -15.01 4.46 -6.11
CA LEU A 173 -15.72 4.00 -7.30
C LEU A 173 -15.67 2.48 -7.40
N LEU A 174 -16.82 1.84 -7.49
CA LEU A 174 -16.95 0.44 -7.88
C LEU A 174 -17.26 0.36 -9.38
N ALA A 175 -16.31 -0.13 -10.17
CA ALA A 175 -16.47 -0.47 -11.57
C ALA A 175 -16.79 -1.96 -11.70
N ASP A 176 -18.08 -2.28 -11.76
CA ASP A 176 -18.56 -3.67 -11.70
C ASP A 176 -18.59 -4.29 -13.09
N GLU A 177 -17.94 -5.46 -13.24
CA GLU A 177 -17.83 -6.24 -14.48
C GLU A 177 -17.17 -5.44 -15.64
N ILE A 178 -16.01 -4.82 -15.37
CA ILE A 178 -15.29 -3.96 -16.33
C ILE A 178 -15.02 -4.65 -17.68
N ASN A 179 -14.85 -5.98 -17.67
CA ASN A 179 -14.61 -6.78 -18.87
C ASN A 179 -15.85 -6.92 -19.79
N ARG A 180 -17.04 -6.45 -19.41
CA ARG A 180 -18.23 -6.39 -20.27
C ARG A 180 -18.26 -5.15 -21.17
N ALA A 181 -17.57 -4.07 -20.82
CA ALA A 181 -17.54 -2.88 -21.65
C ALA A 181 -16.55 -2.98 -22.81
N THR A 182 -16.79 -2.19 -23.85
CA THR A 182 -15.88 -2.08 -24.98
C THR A 182 -14.51 -1.55 -24.55
N PRO A 183 -13.41 -1.87 -25.26
CA PRO A 183 -12.07 -1.37 -24.94
C PRO A 183 -11.98 0.17 -24.87
N ARG A 184 -12.82 0.89 -25.63
CA ARG A 184 -12.88 2.35 -25.61
C ARG A 184 -13.39 2.88 -24.26
N THR A 185 -14.43 2.27 -23.71
CA THR A 185 -15.01 2.65 -22.42
C THR A 185 -14.06 2.26 -21.27
N GLN A 186 -13.45 1.07 -21.35
CA GLN A 186 -12.41 0.64 -20.42
C GLN A 186 -11.24 1.66 -20.37
N SER A 187 -10.74 2.08 -21.55
CA SER A 187 -9.63 3.05 -21.62
C SER A 187 -9.96 4.39 -20.98
N GLY A 188 -11.20 4.89 -21.14
CA GLY A 188 -11.64 6.12 -20.52
C GLY A 188 -11.60 6.06 -18.98
N LEU A 189 -12.07 4.95 -18.39
CA LEU A 189 -11.99 4.74 -16.95
C LEU A 189 -10.54 4.63 -16.46
N LEU A 190 -9.69 3.90 -17.18
CA LEU A 190 -8.31 3.66 -16.77
C LEU A 190 -7.43 4.90 -16.92
N GLU A 191 -7.78 5.83 -17.81
CA GLU A 191 -7.16 7.16 -17.86
C GLU A 191 -7.50 7.95 -16.60
N CYS A 192 -8.77 8.02 -16.22
CA CYS A 192 -9.20 8.66 -14.96
C CYS A 192 -8.48 8.09 -13.73
N MET A 193 -8.31 6.78 -13.71
CA MET A 193 -7.64 6.05 -12.63
C MET A 193 -6.18 6.47 -12.44
N GLU A 194 -5.45 6.68 -13.53
CA GLU A 194 -4.02 6.99 -13.53
C GLU A 194 -3.78 8.49 -13.34
N GLU A 195 -4.45 9.31 -14.15
CA GLU A 195 -4.23 10.76 -14.20
C GLU A 195 -4.96 11.53 -13.09
N ARG A 196 -5.90 10.88 -12.37
CA ARG A 196 -6.73 11.52 -11.34
C ARG A 196 -7.49 12.74 -11.88
N GLN A 197 -7.76 12.77 -13.17
CA GLN A 197 -8.49 13.80 -13.86
C GLN A 197 -9.27 13.22 -15.05
N VAL A 198 -10.24 13.99 -15.52
CA VAL A 198 -11.04 13.71 -16.71
C VAL A 198 -10.95 14.88 -17.66
N THR A 199 -10.69 14.64 -18.93
CA THR A 199 -10.69 15.67 -19.96
C THR A 199 -11.90 15.51 -20.86
N VAL A 200 -12.84 16.49 -20.84
CA VAL A 200 -14.02 16.54 -21.68
C VAL A 200 -14.02 17.86 -22.45
N ASP A 201 -14.13 17.77 -23.78
CA ASP A 201 -14.12 18.93 -24.68
C ASP A 201 -12.95 19.89 -24.46
N GLY A 202 -11.75 19.33 -24.21
CA GLY A 202 -10.52 20.09 -23.97
C GLY A 202 -10.38 20.71 -22.57
N VAL A 203 -11.36 20.49 -21.67
CA VAL A 203 -11.30 20.96 -20.29
C VAL A 203 -10.99 19.81 -19.34
N SER A 204 -9.83 19.87 -18.66
CA SER A 204 -9.44 18.89 -17.66
C SER A 204 -10.06 19.24 -16.30
N ARG A 205 -10.71 18.24 -15.70
CA ARG A 205 -11.38 18.34 -14.39
C ARG A 205 -10.75 17.32 -13.44
N ARG A 206 -10.25 17.79 -12.30
CA ARG A 206 -9.66 16.92 -11.28
C ARG A 206 -10.73 16.14 -10.55
N MET A 207 -10.41 14.90 -10.21
CA MET A 207 -11.25 14.03 -9.39
C MET A 207 -11.14 14.40 -7.91
N LYS A 208 -12.10 13.96 -7.11
CA LYS A 208 -12.05 14.11 -5.64
C LYS A 208 -10.90 13.30 -5.05
N ALA A 209 -10.24 13.83 -4.05
CA ALA A 209 -9.20 13.11 -3.32
C ALA A 209 -9.72 12.76 -1.90
N PRO A 210 -9.38 11.56 -1.39
CA PRO A 210 -8.72 10.45 -2.07
C PRO A 210 -9.65 9.85 -3.14
N PHE A 211 -9.09 9.34 -4.24
CA PHE A 211 -9.83 8.55 -5.21
C PHE A 211 -9.35 7.10 -5.17
N PHE A 212 -10.27 6.16 -5.07
CA PHE A 212 -9.99 4.74 -5.05
C PHE A 212 -10.96 3.98 -5.95
N LEU A 213 -10.41 3.32 -6.97
CA LEU A 213 -11.16 2.46 -7.86
C LEU A 213 -11.05 1.00 -7.41
N ILE A 214 -12.19 0.36 -7.25
CA ILE A 214 -12.34 -1.08 -7.10
C ILE A 214 -13.00 -1.57 -8.38
N ALA A 215 -12.24 -2.16 -9.29
CA ALA A 215 -12.78 -2.80 -10.48
C ALA A 215 -13.08 -4.27 -10.20
N THR A 216 -14.13 -4.81 -10.77
CA THR A 216 -14.44 -6.24 -10.69
C THR A 216 -14.39 -6.91 -12.06
N GLN A 217 -13.93 -8.14 -12.07
CA GLN A 217 -13.93 -9.00 -13.24
C GLN A 217 -14.46 -10.38 -12.86
N ASN A 218 -15.29 -10.96 -13.74
CA ASN A 218 -15.75 -12.33 -13.60
C ASN A 218 -14.91 -13.24 -14.52
N PRO A 219 -14.06 -14.12 -13.97
CA PRO A 219 -13.17 -14.96 -14.77
C PRO A 219 -13.89 -16.07 -15.55
N VAL A 220 -15.09 -16.45 -15.13
CA VAL A 220 -15.84 -17.58 -15.74
C VAL A 220 -16.68 -17.12 -16.93
N GLU A 221 -17.10 -15.87 -16.95
CA GLU A 221 -17.96 -15.34 -17.98
C GLU A 221 -17.13 -14.85 -19.17
N THR A 222 -16.99 -15.72 -20.18
CA THR A 222 -16.20 -15.42 -21.39
C THR A 222 -17.06 -14.95 -22.56
N ALA A 223 -18.35 -15.29 -22.59
CA ALA A 223 -19.25 -14.92 -23.67
C ALA A 223 -19.64 -13.43 -23.59
N GLY A 224 -19.35 -12.67 -24.65
CA GLY A 224 -19.68 -11.25 -24.72
C GLY A 224 -18.81 -10.36 -23.85
N THR A 225 -17.60 -10.81 -23.45
CA THR A 225 -16.62 -10.02 -22.68
C THR A 225 -15.45 -9.58 -23.53
N TYR A 226 -14.84 -8.46 -23.14
CA TYR A 226 -13.61 -7.92 -23.68
C TYR A 226 -12.54 -7.98 -22.58
N PRO A 227 -11.59 -8.92 -22.65
CA PRO A 227 -10.53 -9.01 -21.65
C PRO A 227 -9.72 -7.72 -21.62
N LEU A 228 -9.32 -7.32 -20.41
CA LEU A 228 -8.41 -6.18 -20.25
C LEU A 228 -7.03 -6.55 -20.84
N PRO A 229 -6.44 -5.70 -21.70
CA PRO A 229 -5.04 -5.86 -22.12
C PRO A 229 -4.08 -5.82 -20.92
N GLU A 230 -2.96 -6.53 -21.00
CA GLU A 230 -1.96 -6.61 -19.92
C GLU A 230 -1.47 -5.22 -19.49
N ALA A 231 -1.27 -4.30 -20.43
CA ALA A 231 -0.86 -2.93 -20.14
C ALA A 231 -1.90 -2.14 -19.33
N GLN A 232 -3.17 -2.56 -19.36
CA GLN A 232 -4.25 -1.98 -18.57
C GLN A 232 -4.36 -2.63 -17.18
N ILE A 233 -4.16 -3.94 -17.12
CA ILE A 233 -4.12 -4.70 -15.86
C ILE A 233 -2.94 -4.24 -15.00
N ASP A 234 -1.78 -3.95 -15.58
CA ASP A 234 -0.59 -3.42 -14.89
C ASP A 234 -0.82 -2.11 -14.12
N ARG A 235 -1.88 -1.37 -14.45
CA ARG A 235 -2.24 -0.12 -13.74
C ARG A 235 -2.88 -0.36 -12.37
N PHE A 236 -3.41 -1.55 -12.10
CA PHE A 236 -3.92 -1.89 -10.78
C PHE A 236 -2.78 -2.21 -9.82
N ALA A 237 -2.84 -1.70 -8.59
CA ALA A 237 -1.82 -1.96 -7.56
C ALA A 237 -1.83 -3.42 -7.11
N MET A 238 -3.01 -3.99 -6.96
CA MET A 238 -3.21 -5.38 -6.56
C MET A 238 -4.37 -6.02 -7.32
N GLN A 239 -4.23 -7.31 -7.54
CA GLN A 239 -5.33 -8.20 -7.90
C GLN A 239 -5.65 -9.07 -6.69
N LEU A 240 -6.91 -9.06 -6.26
CA LEU A 240 -7.37 -9.75 -5.07
C LEU A 240 -8.59 -10.62 -5.39
N SER A 241 -8.79 -11.66 -4.59
CA SER A 241 -9.99 -12.49 -4.60
C SER A 241 -10.57 -12.54 -3.20
N MET A 242 -11.88 -12.37 -3.07
CA MET A 242 -12.59 -12.54 -1.81
C MET A 242 -12.85 -14.02 -1.52
N GLY A 243 -12.96 -14.83 -2.57
CA GLY A 243 -13.31 -16.23 -2.46
C GLY A 243 -14.71 -16.47 -1.89
N TYR A 244 -15.10 -17.74 -1.84
CA TYR A 244 -16.32 -18.12 -1.15
C TYR A 244 -16.17 -18.03 0.37
N PRO A 245 -17.26 -17.79 1.11
CA PRO A 245 -17.23 -17.90 2.58
C PRO A 245 -17.10 -19.36 3.01
N THR A 246 -16.54 -19.58 4.20
CA THR A 246 -16.57 -20.89 4.88
C THR A 246 -17.97 -21.17 5.41
N MET A 247 -18.22 -22.39 5.88
CA MET A 247 -19.51 -22.76 6.47
C MET A 247 -19.83 -21.87 7.69
N GLU A 248 -18.84 -21.60 8.55
CA GLU A 248 -18.99 -20.75 9.73
C GLU A 248 -19.26 -19.29 9.33
N GLU A 249 -18.60 -18.80 8.28
CA GLU A 249 -18.83 -17.46 7.72
C GLU A 249 -20.24 -17.35 7.13
N GLU A 250 -20.73 -18.37 6.40
CA GLU A 250 -22.10 -18.39 5.85
C GLU A 250 -23.15 -18.35 6.95
N LEU A 251 -23.00 -19.14 7.99
CA LEU A 251 -23.90 -19.11 9.16
C LEU A 251 -23.93 -17.72 9.80
N ALA A 252 -22.75 -17.10 9.99
CA ALA A 252 -22.65 -15.76 10.54
C ALA A 252 -23.28 -14.69 9.61
N ILE A 253 -23.19 -14.87 8.28
CA ILE A 253 -23.87 -14.01 7.31
C ILE A 253 -25.39 -14.15 7.45
N ILE A 254 -25.93 -15.38 7.50
CA ILE A 254 -27.36 -15.61 7.67
C ILE A 254 -27.87 -14.94 8.95
N ASP A 255 -27.21 -15.16 10.09
CA ASP A 255 -27.62 -14.57 11.38
C ASP A 255 -27.57 -13.04 11.35
N ARG A 256 -26.56 -12.46 10.69
CA ARG A 256 -26.37 -11.01 10.60
C ARG A 256 -27.43 -10.31 9.75
N TYR A 257 -27.86 -10.94 8.66
CA TYR A 257 -28.81 -10.37 7.70
C TYR A 257 -30.25 -10.84 7.93
N LYS A 258 -30.52 -11.49 9.04
CA LYS A 258 -31.85 -12.05 9.37
C LYS A 258 -32.91 -10.97 9.62
N SER A 259 -32.52 -9.83 10.22
CA SER A 259 -33.48 -8.77 10.59
C SER A 259 -33.25 -7.47 9.84
N ASP A 260 -32.03 -6.95 9.78
CA ASP A 260 -31.71 -5.62 9.25
C ASP A 260 -30.49 -5.66 8.31
N ASP A 261 -30.36 -4.65 7.44
CA ASP A 261 -29.15 -4.46 6.66
C ASP A 261 -28.11 -3.68 7.50
N PRO A 262 -27.01 -4.33 7.94
CA PRO A 262 -25.98 -3.67 8.77
C PRO A 262 -25.34 -2.47 8.08
N LEU A 263 -25.37 -2.42 6.73
CA LEU A 263 -24.81 -1.30 5.98
C LEU A 263 -25.53 0.02 6.28
N ALA A 264 -26.85 -0.01 6.50
CA ALA A 264 -27.65 1.17 6.79
C ALA A 264 -27.36 1.77 8.18
N GLN A 265 -26.71 1.01 9.06
CA GLN A 265 -26.39 1.40 10.43
C GLN A 265 -24.92 1.80 10.60
N LEU A 266 -24.13 1.82 9.52
CA LEU A 266 -22.74 2.23 9.62
C LEU A 266 -22.62 3.75 9.77
N GLU A 267 -21.94 4.17 10.82
CA GLU A 267 -21.49 5.53 11.01
C GLU A 267 -20.00 5.67 10.60
N PRO A 268 -19.57 6.81 10.03
CA PRO A 268 -18.18 7.01 9.67
C PRO A 268 -17.31 7.07 10.93
N VAL A 269 -16.14 6.43 10.86
CA VAL A 269 -15.12 6.40 11.92
C VAL A 269 -13.86 7.14 11.51
N CYS A 270 -13.80 7.59 10.25
CA CYS A 270 -12.65 8.26 9.64
C CYS A 270 -13.16 9.22 8.58
N THR A 271 -12.37 10.22 8.21
CA THR A 271 -12.67 11.16 7.13
C THR A 271 -11.76 10.95 5.91
N CYS A 272 -12.14 11.50 4.76
CA CYS A 272 -11.30 11.50 3.57
C CYS A 272 -9.94 12.20 3.83
N GLU A 273 -9.91 13.25 4.64
CA GLU A 273 -8.68 13.96 5.01
C GLU A 273 -7.75 13.07 5.84
N ASP A 274 -8.28 12.30 6.79
CA ASP A 274 -7.50 11.33 7.54
C ASP A 274 -6.84 10.30 6.61
N ILE A 275 -7.55 9.83 5.57
CA ILE A 275 -6.98 8.89 4.60
C ILE A 275 -5.81 9.53 3.83
N LEU A 276 -5.90 10.79 3.44
CA LEU A 276 -4.81 11.50 2.77
C LEU A 276 -3.58 11.61 3.68
N GLN A 277 -3.77 11.91 4.97
CA GLN A 277 -2.68 11.93 5.95
C GLN A 277 -2.06 10.54 6.14
N LEU A 278 -2.87 9.48 6.17
CA LEU A 278 -2.38 8.11 6.23
C LEU A 278 -1.58 7.73 4.97
N GLN A 279 -2.01 8.15 3.77
CA GLN A 279 -1.28 7.94 2.51
C GLN A 279 0.09 8.62 2.53
N GLU A 280 0.19 9.81 3.09
CA GLU A 280 1.46 10.53 3.23
C GLU A 280 2.37 9.86 4.26
N LEU A 281 1.81 9.41 5.39
CA LEU A 281 2.56 8.68 6.41
C LEU A 281 3.13 7.35 5.89
N CYS A 282 2.40 6.63 5.03
CA CYS A 282 2.88 5.38 4.41
C CYS A 282 4.23 5.55 3.71
N ARG A 283 4.44 6.68 3.02
CA ARG A 283 5.68 6.97 2.28
C ARG A 283 6.89 7.14 3.19
N ARG A 284 6.67 7.38 4.48
CA ARG A 284 7.71 7.57 5.50
C ARG A 284 8.12 6.26 6.18
N ILE A 285 7.40 5.17 5.94
CA ILE A 285 7.72 3.84 6.48
C ILE A 285 9.08 3.40 5.96
N TYR A 286 9.97 3.05 6.89
CA TYR A 286 11.35 2.70 6.59
C TYR A 286 11.46 1.35 5.87
N VAL A 287 12.32 1.29 4.86
CA VAL A 287 12.68 0.06 4.15
C VAL A 287 14.19 -0.07 4.16
N SER A 288 14.72 -1.09 4.83
CA SER A 288 16.16 -1.32 4.89
C SER A 288 16.73 -1.69 3.52
N ASP A 289 18.03 -1.48 3.32
CA ASP A 289 18.68 -1.82 2.04
C ASP A 289 18.68 -3.32 1.77
N SER A 290 18.70 -4.17 2.81
CA SER A 290 18.56 -5.62 2.69
C SER A 290 17.18 -6.01 2.16
N VAL A 291 16.09 -5.40 2.67
CA VAL A 291 14.73 -5.65 2.19
C VAL A 291 14.51 -5.08 0.79
N LYS A 292 15.06 -3.91 0.47
CA LYS A 292 15.02 -3.37 -0.90
C LYS A 292 15.70 -4.32 -1.90
N LYS A 293 16.88 -4.84 -1.54
CA LYS A 293 17.58 -5.82 -2.37
C LYS A 293 16.77 -7.09 -2.56
N TYR A 294 16.18 -7.61 -1.48
CA TYR A 294 15.32 -8.79 -1.52
C TYR A 294 14.12 -8.60 -2.46
N LEU A 295 13.41 -7.47 -2.34
CA LEU A 295 12.31 -7.12 -3.23
C LEU A 295 12.76 -7.05 -4.70
N VAL A 296 13.91 -6.42 -4.98
CA VAL A 296 14.45 -6.31 -6.35
C VAL A 296 14.91 -7.66 -6.88
N GLN A 297 15.49 -8.54 -6.05
CA GLN A 297 15.86 -9.90 -6.44
C GLN A 297 14.64 -10.72 -6.88
N ILE A 298 13.52 -10.64 -6.15
CA ILE A 298 12.27 -11.29 -6.56
C ILE A 298 11.82 -10.77 -7.93
N ILE A 299 11.85 -9.44 -8.15
CA ILE A 299 11.47 -8.84 -9.43
C ILE A 299 12.41 -9.28 -10.57
N GLN A 300 13.72 -9.29 -10.35
CA GLN A 300 14.68 -9.76 -11.35
C GLN A 300 14.46 -11.23 -11.70
N ALA A 301 14.22 -12.08 -10.69
CA ALA A 301 13.90 -13.48 -10.92
C ALA A 301 12.66 -13.66 -11.81
N THR A 302 11.64 -12.79 -11.71
CA THR A 302 10.49 -12.86 -12.64
C THR A 302 10.87 -12.55 -14.09
N ARG A 303 11.93 -11.77 -14.34
CA ARG A 303 12.38 -11.40 -15.69
C ARG A 303 13.28 -12.46 -16.33
N GLU A 304 13.91 -13.28 -15.50
CA GLU A 304 14.89 -14.29 -15.89
C GLU A 304 14.30 -15.71 -15.86
N HIS A 305 13.07 -15.88 -15.36
CA HIS A 305 12.45 -17.19 -15.20
C HIS A 305 12.00 -17.79 -16.54
N ASP A 306 12.48 -18.98 -16.88
CA ASP A 306 12.21 -19.69 -18.15
C ASP A 306 10.71 -19.96 -18.42
N GLY A 307 9.88 -20.02 -17.38
CA GLY A 307 8.43 -20.24 -17.45
C GLY A 307 7.63 -18.98 -17.78
N LEU A 308 8.26 -17.81 -17.80
CA LEU A 308 7.60 -16.53 -18.01
C LEU A 308 7.95 -15.90 -19.36
N ALA A 309 6.93 -15.50 -20.10
CA ALA A 309 7.06 -14.71 -21.33
C ALA A 309 7.34 -13.22 -21.02
N MET A 310 6.82 -12.73 -19.89
CA MET A 310 7.02 -11.36 -19.44
C MET A 310 7.13 -11.32 -17.90
N GLY A 311 8.19 -10.69 -17.42
CA GLY A 311 8.40 -10.37 -16.00
C GLY A 311 7.91 -8.99 -15.62
N VAL A 312 8.05 -8.65 -14.33
CA VAL A 312 7.56 -7.39 -13.74
C VAL A 312 8.35 -6.18 -14.25
N ASN A 313 7.64 -5.14 -14.66
CA ASN A 313 8.19 -3.86 -15.11
C ASN A 313 8.52 -2.91 -13.93
N PRO A 314 9.22 -1.76 -14.17
CA PRO A 314 9.55 -0.81 -13.10
C PRO A 314 8.33 -0.18 -12.39
N ARG A 315 7.18 -0.02 -13.04
CA ARG A 315 5.92 0.43 -12.42
C ARG A 315 5.49 -0.57 -11.33
N GLY A 316 5.52 -1.87 -11.66
CA GLY A 316 5.24 -2.94 -10.71
C GLY A 316 6.20 -2.93 -9.52
N THR A 317 7.49 -2.64 -9.73
CA THR A 317 8.47 -2.48 -8.65
C THR A 317 8.08 -1.39 -7.65
N LEU A 318 7.71 -0.20 -8.15
CA LEU A 318 7.29 0.92 -7.30
C LEU A 318 5.96 0.65 -6.61
N SER A 319 5.00 0.06 -7.33
CA SER A 319 3.73 -0.37 -6.74
C SER A 319 3.94 -1.36 -5.60
N TYR A 320 4.86 -2.33 -5.78
CA TYR A 320 5.18 -3.31 -4.75
C TYR A 320 5.79 -2.66 -3.52
N LEU A 321 6.77 -1.76 -3.70
CA LEU A 321 7.38 -1.01 -2.62
C LEU A 321 6.33 -0.24 -1.80
N HIS A 322 5.46 0.52 -2.46
CA HIS A 322 4.44 1.31 -1.75
C HIS A 322 3.40 0.44 -1.04
N CYS A 323 3.01 -0.69 -1.65
CA CYS A 323 2.08 -1.62 -1.03
C CYS A 323 2.67 -2.29 0.23
N VAL A 324 3.95 -2.69 0.22
CA VAL A 324 4.58 -3.28 1.42
C VAL A 324 4.79 -2.25 2.53
N GLN A 325 5.09 -0.99 2.19
CA GLN A 325 5.14 0.10 3.16
C GLN A 325 3.78 0.32 3.84
N ALA A 326 2.70 0.40 3.05
CA ALA A 326 1.35 0.55 3.57
C ALA A 326 0.94 -0.66 4.42
N TYR A 327 1.30 -1.87 4.01
CA TYR A 327 0.99 -3.08 4.76
C TYR A 327 1.71 -3.14 6.11
N ALA A 328 3.00 -2.75 6.17
CA ALA A 328 3.75 -2.63 7.42
C ALA A 328 3.10 -1.62 8.38
N MET A 329 2.64 -0.47 7.88
CA MET A 329 1.92 0.53 8.67
C MET A 329 0.60 -0.03 9.23
N ILE A 330 -0.17 -0.78 8.42
CA ILE A 330 -1.41 -1.46 8.88
C ILE A 330 -1.11 -2.42 10.03
N GLN A 331 0.05 -3.08 10.01
CA GLN A 331 0.53 -3.95 11.10
C GLN A 331 1.11 -3.18 12.30
N GLY A 332 1.07 -1.86 12.29
CA GLY A 332 1.60 -1.01 13.37
C GLY A 332 3.12 -0.90 13.42
N ARG A 333 3.81 -1.19 12.32
CA ARG A 333 5.27 -1.15 12.22
C ARG A 333 5.74 0.03 11.38
N GLU A 334 6.77 0.71 11.84
CA GLU A 334 7.45 1.81 11.14
C GLU A 334 8.48 1.35 10.10
N TYR A 335 8.63 0.03 9.94
CA TYR A 335 9.56 -0.60 9.01
C TYR A 335 8.94 -1.82 8.33
N VAL A 336 9.40 -2.09 7.12
CA VAL A 336 9.00 -3.25 6.30
C VAL A 336 9.84 -4.45 6.67
N THR A 337 9.20 -5.62 6.78
CA THR A 337 9.86 -6.92 6.99
C THR A 337 9.88 -7.75 5.70
N PRO A 338 10.76 -8.75 5.58
CA PRO A 338 10.72 -9.70 4.45
C PRO A 338 9.38 -10.45 4.33
N ASP A 339 8.69 -10.68 5.45
CA ASP A 339 7.39 -11.36 5.45
C ASP A 339 6.29 -10.50 4.82
N ASP A 340 6.34 -9.16 4.94
CA ASP A 340 5.44 -8.27 4.22
C ASP A 340 5.63 -8.37 2.71
N VAL A 341 6.90 -8.47 2.29
CA VAL A 341 7.25 -8.66 0.88
C VAL A 341 6.68 -9.98 0.38
N LYS A 342 6.85 -11.09 1.11
CA LYS A 342 6.30 -12.40 0.74
C LYS A 342 4.78 -12.39 0.66
N GLU A 343 4.10 -11.83 1.67
CA GLU A 343 2.63 -11.81 1.78
C GLU A 343 1.97 -11.06 0.61
N LEU A 344 2.61 -10.00 0.12
CA LEU A 344 2.09 -9.19 -0.97
C LEU A 344 2.63 -9.56 -2.35
N CYS A 345 3.55 -10.52 -2.45
CA CYS A 345 4.16 -10.92 -3.71
C CYS A 345 3.10 -11.31 -4.76
N VAL A 346 2.28 -12.30 -4.45
CA VAL A 346 1.25 -12.78 -5.38
C VAL A 346 0.19 -11.72 -5.68
N PRO A 347 -0.42 -11.03 -4.69
CA PRO A 347 -1.41 -9.99 -4.95
C PRO A 347 -0.91 -8.83 -5.82
N VAL A 348 0.36 -8.45 -5.69
CA VAL A 348 0.92 -7.31 -6.43
C VAL A 348 1.53 -7.72 -7.76
N LEU A 349 2.18 -8.88 -7.84
CA LEU A 349 2.94 -9.28 -9.01
C LEU A 349 2.23 -10.28 -9.93
N GLY A 350 1.27 -11.05 -9.41
CA GLY A 350 0.66 -12.17 -10.12
C GLY A 350 -0.05 -11.76 -11.42
N HIS A 351 -0.66 -10.59 -11.46
CA HIS A 351 -1.35 -10.05 -12.63
C HIS A 351 -0.43 -9.27 -13.59
N ARG A 352 0.86 -9.12 -13.26
CA ARG A 352 1.88 -8.39 -14.04
C ARG A 352 2.84 -9.29 -14.79
N ILE A 353 2.78 -10.59 -14.54
CA ILE A 353 3.63 -11.58 -15.19
C ILE A 353 2.79 -12.43 -16.16
N ILE A 354 3.40 -12.81 -17.28
CA ILE A 354 2.76 -13.64 -18.30
C ILE A 354 3.52 -14.96 -18.39
N SER A 355 2.81 -16.05 -18.12
CA SER A 355 3.34 -17.40 -18.29
C SER A 355 3.23 -17.87 -19.75
N TYR A 356 4.21 -18.63 -20.24
CA TYR A 356 4.10 -19.36 -21.51
C TYR A 356 2.95 -20.38 -21.53
N ARG A 357 2.47 -20.80 -20.36
CA ARG A 357 1.32 -21.68 -20.19
C ARG A 357 0.02 -20.87 -20.04
N ALA A 358 -0.25 -19.99 -21.01
CA ALA A 358 -1.44 -19.15 -21.00
C ALA A 358 -2.74 -19.99 -20.87
N GLY A 359 -3.59 -19.60 -19.92
CA GLY A 359 -4.90 -20.24 -19.66
C GLY A 359 -5.00 -21.10 -18.41
N GLN A 360 -3.92 -21.31 -17.65
CA GLN A 360 -3.96 -21.96 -16.35
C GLN A 360 -3.72 -20.93 -15.24
N SER A 361 -4.77 -20.50 -14.57
CA SER A 361 -4.72 -19.50 -13.47
C SER A 361 -3.78 -19.88 -12.31
N GLY A 362 -3.42 -21.16 -12.16
CA GLY A 362 -2.49 -21.64 -11.15
C GLY A 362 -1.01 -21.35 -11.46
N SER A 363 -0.65 -21.23 -12.73
CA SER A 363 0.76 -21.21 -13.15
C SER A 363 1.54 -19.96 -12.69
N THR A 364 0.96 -18.76 -12.69
CA THR A 364 1.67 -17.55 -12.26
C THR A 364 1.88 -17.51 -10.75
N LYS A 365 0.90 -17.98 -9.97
CA LYS A 365 1.01 -18.08 -8.51
C LYS A 365 2.05 -19.11 -8.09
N GLU A 366 2.07 -20.27 -8.76
CA GLU A 366 3.05 -21.33 -8.51
C GLU A 366 4.48 -20.86 -8.82
N ILE A 367 4.67 -20.17 -9.96
CA ILE A 367 5.97 -19.61 -10.33
C ILE A 367 6.45 -18.58 -9.29
N LEU A 368 5.57 -17.69 -8.82
CA LEU A 368 5.94 -16.72 -7.78
C LEU A 368 6.27 -17.39 -6.45
N GLN A 369 5.59 -18.48 -6.09
CA GLN A 369 5.92 -19.27 -4.91
C GLN A 369 7.29 -19.96 -5.05
N GLU A 370 7.58 -20.54 -6.22
CA GLU A 370 8.89 -21.11 -6.53
C GLU A 370 10.01 -20.07 -6.41
N ILE A 371 9.82 -18.87 -6.97
CA ILE A 371 10.77 -17.76 -6.86
C ILE A 371 11.00 -17.36 -5.38
N LEU A 372 9.94 -17.30 -4.58
CA LEU A 372 10.04 -16.98 -3.15
C LEU A 372 10.77 -18.04 -2.34
N GLU A 373 10.68 -19.32 -2.72
CA GLU A 373 11.40 -20.43 -2.09
C GLU A 373 12.89 -20.42 -2.46
N GLN A 374 13.23 -20.03 -3.69
CA GLN A 374 14.62 -19.99 -4.18
C GLN A 374 15.40 -18.80 -3.63
N ILE A 375 14.74 -17.67 -3.35
CA ILE A 375 15.41 -16.46 -2.87
C ILE A 375 15.34 -16.40 -1.34
N PRO A 376 16.46 -16.58 -0.62
CA PRO A 376 16.45 -16.56 0.84
C PRO A 376 16.10 -15.17 1.35
N ALA A 377 15.20 -15.11 2.33
CA ALA A 377 14.90 -13.87 3.03
C ALA A 377 16.13 -13.39 3.81
N PRO A 378 16.40 -12.08 3.85
CA PRO A 378 17.51 -11.57 4.64
C PRO A 378 17.29 -11.85 6.12
N THR A 379 18.29 -12.48 6.77
CA THR A 379 18.27 -12.86 8.19
C THR A 379 19.11 -11.93 9.06
N GLU A 380 19.63 -10.83 8.49
CA GLU A 380 20.55 -9.94 9.19
C GLU A 380 19.90 -9.26 10.39
N GLU A 381 20.66 -9.14 11.47
CA GLU A 381 20.32 -8.33 12.63
C GLU A 381 20.00 -6.89 12.17
N TRP A 382 18.82 -6.42 12.52
CA TRP A 382 18.31 -5.10 12.19
C TRP A 382 19.09 -4.04 12.99
N THR A 383 20.33 -3.80 12.63
CA THR A 383 21.08 -2.62 13.11
C THR A 383 20.62 -1.40 12.32
N ARG A 384 19.92 -0.50 13.02
CA ARG A 384 19.56 0.83 12.52
C ARG A 384 20.78 1.69 12.21
#